data_1bd967e9eaeb464a16dcea362d2a71eb
#
_entry.id   1bd967e9eaeb464a16dcea362d2a71eb
#
_cell.length_a   1.000
_cell.length_b   1.000
_cell.length_c   1.000
_cell.angle_alpha   90.00
_cell.angle_beta   90.00
_cell.angle_gamma   90.00
#
_symmetry.space_group_name_H-M   'P 1'
#
loop_
_entity.id
_entity.type
_entity.pdbx_description
1 polymer ?
#
loop_
_entity_poly.entity_id
_entity_poly.type
_entity_poly.pdbx_seq_one_letter_code
_entity_poly.pdbx_strand_id
1 'polypeptide(L)'
;MSPGGRAPIAGWYTRHGRHDLPWRATRDRWAVLVSEVMLQQTQVGRVAGVWPGFMARFPTPAAMADATAGEVIAAWGTLGYPRRARRLWEAAGRIAAAGWPGDLSDLPGVGRYTAEAVAAQVDGRDAPAVETNIRRVVERRAGRVLSPSEAAAASREAGHPLTGRDRLLALMDIGAVLCRPRAPRCGECPLEPGCATAAAIDAGDPSAGPARAGDPPAGPAWALLGRRRRQPAYEGSFRQRRGQVLAQLRAGPRPAADLDADALATLVEDGLAALDGLVAQLP
;
A
#
# COMPACT_ATOMS: atom_id res chain seq x y z
N MET A 1 24.83 26.82 -23.82
CA MET A 1 24.90 25.61 -22.97
C MET A 1 23.88 25.80 -21.85
N SER A 2 22.74 25.15 -21.95
CA SER A 2 21.69 25.22 -20.89
C SER A 2 22.18 24.54 -19.63
N PRO A 3 22.01 25.13 -18.43
CA PRO A 3 22.46 24.53 -17.20
C PRO A 3 21.62 23.29 -16.91
N GLY A 4 22.30 22.15 -16.83
CA GLY A 4 21.88 20.89 -16.20
C GLY A 4 20.38 20.56 -16.10
N GLY A 5 19.70 20.41 -17.23
CA GLY A 5 18.32 19.96 -17.26
C GLY A 5 18.23 18.58 -16.59
N ARG A 6 17.60 18.51 -15.42
CA ARG A 6 17.30 17.24 -14.76
C ARG A 6 16.61 16.31 -15.73
N ALA A 7 17.02 15.05 -15.73
CA ALA A 7 16.44 14.06 -16.63
C ALA A 7 14.91 14.05 -16.48
N PRO A 8 14.15 14.06 -17.59
CA PRO A 8 12.70 13.91 -17.53
C PRO A 8 12.30 12.73 -16.66
N ILE A 9 11.10 12.76 -16.09
CA ILE A 9 10.58 11.68 -15.21
C ILE A 9 10.80 10.30 -15.80
N ALA A 10 10.66 10.13 -17.11
CA ALA A 10 10.88 8.86 -17.81
C ALA A 10 12.34 8.37 -17.66
N GLY A 11 13.31 9.24 -17.92
CA GLY A 11 14.72 8.91 -17.76
C GLY A 11 15.12 8.67 -16.30
N TRP A 12 14.50 9.39 -15.37
CA TRP A 12 14.70 9.14 -13.94
C TRP A 12 14.13 7.79 -13.54
N TYR A 13 12.90 7.47 -13.95
CA TYR A 13 12.25 6.20 -13.62
C TYR A 13 13.01 5.01 -14.17
N THR A 14 13.50 5.07 -15.42
CA THR A 14 14.32 4.01 -16.02
C THR A 14 15.56 3.71 -15.20
N ARG A 15 16.25 4.75 -14.67
CA ARG A 15 17.51 4.58 -13.93
C ARG A 15 17.34 4.31 -12.44
N HIS A 16 16.28 4.83 -11.82
CA HIS A 16 16.12 4.90 -10.38
C HIS A 16 14.82 4.30 -9.87
N GLY A 17 13.95 3.79 -10.76
CA GLY A 17 12.75 3.08 -10.37
C GLY A 17 13.09 1.81 -9.59
N ARG A 18 12.24 1.44 -8.64
CA ARG A 18 12.40 0.21 -7.84
C ARG A 18 12.02 -1.03 -8.64
N HIS A 19 12.71 -1.28 -9.76
CA HIS A 19 12.41 -2.36 -10.70
C HIS A 19 12.67 -3.75 -10.11
N ASP A 20 13.47 -3.84 -9.06
CA ASP A 20 13.87 -5.04 -8.32
C ASP A 20 12.76 -5.62 -7.45
N LEU A 21 11.64 -4.90 -7.25
CA LEU A 21 10.52 -5.41 -6.47
C LEU A 21 9.85 -6.59 -7.18
N PRO A 22 9.69 -7.76 -6.51
CA PRO A 22 9.29 -9.02 -7.17
C PRO A 22 8.00 -8.91 -7.99
N TRP A 23 7.00 -8.22 -7.47
CA TRP A 23 5.71 -8.01 -8.16
C TRP A 23 5.78 -7.06 -9.35
N ARG A 24 6.89 -6.35 -9.54
CA ARG A 24 7.10 -5.48 -10.71
C ARG A 24 7.61 -6.24 -11.92
N ALA A 25 8.12 -7.45 -11.74
CA ALA A 25 8.57 -8.31 -12.83
C ALA A 25 7.40 -8.99 -13.58
N THR A 26 6.18 -8.94 -13.03
CA THR A 26 5.02 -9.60 -13.61
C THR A 26 3.94 -8.62 -14.07
N ARG A 27 3.09 -9.10 -15.00
CA ARG A 27 1.81 -8.49 -15.39
C ARG A 27 0.63 -9.42 -15.14
N ASP A 28 0.88 -10.54 -14.46
CA ASP A 28 -0.18 -11.43 -14.04
C ASP A 28 -1.13 -10.70 -13.09
N ARG A 29 -2.42 -10.73 -13.40
CA ARG A 29 -3.45 -9.96 -12.68
C ARG A 29 -3.57 -10.39 -11.24
N TRP A 30 -3.48 -11.70 -10.99
CA TRP A 30 -3.56 -12.24 -9.64
C TRP A 30 -2.36 -11.83 -8.79
N ALA A 31 -1.17 -12.00 -9.31
CA ALA A 31 0.07 -11.65 -8.64
C ALA A 31 0.15 -10.15 -8.30
N VAL A 32 -0.30 -9.29 -9.21
CA VAL A 32 -0.39 -7.84 -8.98
C VAL A 32 -1.45 -7.52 -7.92
N LEU A 33 -2.65 -8.12 -7.98
CA LEU A 33 -3.68 -7.93 -6.97
C LEU A 33 -3.20 -8.33 -5.58
N VAL A 34 -2.57 -9.51 -5.45
CA VAL A 34 -1.98 -9.98 -4.19
C VAL A 34 -0.98 -8.95 -3.64
N SER A 35 -0.07 -8.45 -4.47
CA SER A 35 0.91 -7.44 -4.03
C SER A 35 0.25 -6.15 -3.56
N GLU A 36 -0.75 -5.64 -4.28
CA GLU A 36 -1.48 -4.42 -3.91
C GLU A 36 -2.20 -4.58 -2.56
N VAL A 37 -2.84 -5.73 -2.33
CA VAL A 37 -3.50 -6.03 -1.04
C VAL A 37 -2.46 -6.17 0.08
N MET A 38 -1.31 -6.81 -0.17
CA MET A 38 -0.23 -6.93 0.82
C MET A 38 0.38 -5.57 1.19
N LEU A 39 0.50 -4.66 0.23
CA LEU A 39 1.09 -3.34 0.41
C LEU A 39 0.17 -2.35 1.15
N GLN A 40 -1.12 -2.65 1.30
CA GLN A 40 -2.02 -1.81 2.10
C GLN A 40 -1.48 -1.67 3.53
N GLN A 41 -1.03 -0.47 3.92
CA GLN A 41 -0.51 -0.16 5.26
C GLN A 41 0.69 -1.03 5.72
N THR A 42 1.38 -1.70 4.79
CA THR A 42 2.55 -2.54 5.09
C THR A 42 3.78 -1.99 4.37
N GLN A 43 4.92 -2.03 5.04
CA GLN A 43 6.18 -1.58 4.47
C GLN A 43 6.63 -2.53 3.34
N VAL A 44 7.15 -1.94 2.26
CA VAL A 44 7.59 -2.65 1.04
C VAL A 44 8.55 -3.79 1.34
N GLY A 45 9.57 -3.57 2.18
CA GLY A 45 10.55 -4.61 2.51
C GLY A 45 9.94 -5.85 3.19
N ARG A 46 8.90 -5.65 4.03
CA ARG A 46 8.19 -6.79 4.64
C ARG A 46 7.40 -7.58 3.61
N VAL A 47 6.76 -6.90 2.66
CA VAL A 47 6.02 -7.57 1.58
C VAL A 47 6.99 -8.31 0.65
N ALA A 48 8.12 -7.71 0.30
CA ALA A 48 9.13 -8.33 -0.54
C ALA A 48 9.68 -9.65 0.04
N GLY A 49 9.76 -9.75 1.38
CA GLY A 49 10.18 -11.00 2.04
C GLY A 49 9.12 -12.09 2.09
N VAL A 50 7.83 -11.76 1.94
CA VAL A 50 6.72 -12.74 2.07
C VAL A 50 6.10 -13.09 0.72
N TRP A 51 5.97 -12.12 -0.19
CA TRP A 51 5.24 -12.27 -1.44
C TRP A 51 5.71 -13.44 -2.31
N PRO A 52 7.03 -13.71 -2.51
CA PRO A 52 7.47 -14.82 -3.37
C PRO A 52 7.00 -16.18 -2.85
N GLY A 53 7.16 -16.44 -1.55
CA GLY A 53 6.71 -17.69 -0.94
C GLY A 53 5.19 -17.84 -0.92
N PHE A 54 4.49 -16.72 -0.75
CA PHE A 54 3.03 -16.68 -0.81
C PHE A 54 2.51 -16.99 -2.22
N MET A 55 3.11 -16.40 -3.26
CA MET A 55 2.78 -16.67 -4.66
C MET A 55 3.15 -18.09 -5.09
N ALA A 56 4.25 -18.65 -4.57
CA ALA A 56 4.60 -20.04 -4.82
C ALA A 56 3.54 -21.01 -4.25
N ARG A 57 2.94 -20.69 -3.11
CA ARG A 57 1.88 -21.50 -2.50
C ARG A 57 0.51 -21.27 -3.15
N PHE A 58 0.19 -20.04 -3.54
CA PHE A 58 -1.10 -19.64 -4.11
C PHE A 58 -0.91 -18.94 -5.46
N PRO A 59 -0.45 -19.65 -6.49
CA PRO A 59 -0.10 -19.05 -7.79
C PRO A 59 -1.31 -18.54 -8.57
N THR A 60 -2.52 -19.01 -8.25
CA THR A 60 -3.77 -18.65 -8.91
C THR A 60 -4.90 -18.43 -7.90
N PRO A 61 -5.99 -17.72 -8.29
CA PRO A 61 -7.18 -17.65 -7.45
C PRO A 61 -7.74 -19.02 -7.09
N ALA A 62 -7.77 -19.96 -8.03
CA ALA A 62 -8.25 -21.33 -7.78
C ALA A 62 -7.41 -22.03 -6.70
N ALA A 63 -6.08 -22.00 -6.82
CA ALA A 63 -5.19 -22.60 -5.82
C ALA A 63 -5.37 -22.00 -4.41
N MET A 64 -5.75 -20.74 -4.31
CA MET A 64 -6.08 -20.14 -3.02
C MET A 64 -7.49 -20.50 -2.55
N ALA A 65 -8.44 -20.62 -3.45
CA ALA A 65 -9.82 -21.00 -3.13
C ALA A 65 -9.91 -22.46 -2.62
N ASP A 66 -9.02 -23.33 -3.11
CA ASP A 66 -8.92 -24.73 -2.68
C ASP A 66 -8.29 -24.89 -1.27
N ALA A 67 -7.60 -23.85 -0.79
CA ALA A 67 -7.04 -23.82 0.56
C ALA A 67 -8.07 -23.32 1.57
N THR A 68 -7.88 -23.68 2.86
CA THR A 68 -8.67 -23.09 3.94
C THR A 68 -8.29 -21.64 4.20
N ALA A 69 -9.22 -20.86 4.76
CA ALA A 69 -8.91 -19.51 5.21
C ALA A 69 -7.73 -19.49 6.21
N GLY A 70 -7.66 -20.51 7.07
CA GLY A 70 -6.59 -20.70 8.06
C GLY A 70 -5.22 -20.84 7.42
N GLU A 71 -5.10 -21.62 6.35
CA GLU A 71 -3.84 -21.78 5.60
C GLU A 71 -3.38 -20.47 4.97
N VAL A 72 -4.31 -19.67 4.41
CA VAL A 72 -3.99 -18.37 3.85
C VAL A 72 -3.57 -17.37 4.94
N ILE A 73 -4.26 -17.37 6.10
CA ILE A 73 -3.90 -16.55 7.27
C ILE A 73 -2.53 -16.97 7.83
N ALA A 74 -2.23 -18.26 7.85
CA ALA A 74 -0.93 -18.77 8.28
C ALA A 74 0.19 -18.30 7.34
N ALA A 75 0.01 -18.44 6.03
CA ALA A 75 0.96 -18.00 5.01
C ALA A 75 1.15 -16.47 4.97
N TRP A 76 0.12 -15.69 5.35
CA TRP A 76 0.22 -14.24 5.49
C TRP A 76 1.24 -13.81 6.55
N GLY A 77 1.49 -14.66 7.53
CA GLY A 77 2.53 -14.49 8.53
C GLY A 77 2.38 -13.20 9.34
N THR A 78 3.49 -12.47 9.45
CA THR A 78 3.59 -11.27 10.29
C THR A 78 3.31 -9.96 9.55
N LEU A 79 2.72 -9.98 8.35
CA LEU A 79 2.43 -8.75 7.59
C LEU A 79 1.50 -7.77 8.32
N GLY A 80 0.75 -8.26 9.29
CA GLY A 80 -0.25 -7.49 10.03
C GLY A 80 -1.57 -7.36 9.27
N TYR A 81 -2.60 -6.85 9.96
CA TYR A 81 -3.94 -6.69 9.39
C TYR A 81 -4.46 -7.98 8.74
N PRO A 82 -4.58 -9.10 9.49
CA PRO A 82 -4.87 -10.43 8.93
C PRO A 82 -6.24 -10.54 8.26
N ARG A 83 -7.18 -9.63 8.54
CA ARG A 83 -8.44 -9.52 7.80
C ARG A 83 -8.24 -9.33 6.29
N ARG A 84 -7.09 -8.78 5.86
CA ARG A 84 -6.77 -8.67 4.44
C ARG A 84 -6.50 -10.03 3.80
N ALA A 85 -5.83 -10.93 4.53
CA ALA A 85 -5.61 -12.29 4.08
C ALA A 85 -6.93 -13.03 3.87
N ARG A 86 -7.85 -12.92 4.84
CA ARG A 86 -9.18 -13.51 4.73
C ARG A 86 -9.98 -12.93 3.56
N ARG A 87 -10.02 -11.60 3.43
CA ARG A 87 -10.71 -10.96 2.30
C ARG A 87 -10.11 -11.33 0.94
N LEU A 88 -8.79 -11.50 0.87
CA LEU A 88 -8.13 -11.96 -0.33
C LEU A 88 -8.52 -13.42 -0.66
N TRP A 89 -8.64 -14.28 0.34
CA TRP A 89 -9.16 -15.64 0.19
C TRP A 89 -10.61 -15.65 -0.32
N GLU A 90 -11.48 -14.81 0.26
CA GLU A 90 -12.87 -14.63 -0.20
C GLU A 90 -12.92 -14.12 -1.64
N ALA A 91 -12.04 -13.19 -2.01
CA ALA A 91 -11.91 -12.68 -3.38
C ALA A 91 -11.47 -13.78 -4.34
N ALA A 92 -10.50 -14.61 -3.93
CA ALA A 92 -10.03 -15.76 -4.71
C ALA A 92 -11.17 -16.75 -4.99
N GLY A 93 -11.98 -17.08 -3.97
CA GLY A 93 -13.15 -17.93 -4.14
C GLY A 93 -14.17 -17.37 -5.14
N ARG A 94 -14.46 -16.07 -5.09
CA ARG A 94 -15.33 -15.42 -6.08
C ARG A 94 -14.76 -15.46 -7.49
N ILE A 95 -13.47 -15.19 -7.64
CA ILE A 95 -12.81 -15.25 -8.96
C ILE A 95 -12.78 -16.68 -9.50
N ALA A 96 -12.50 -17.66 -8.66
CA ALA A 96 -12.48 -19.07 -9.07
C ALA A 96 -13.87 -19.56 -9.52
N ALA A 97 -14.91 -19.12 -8.84
CA ALA A 97 -16.28 -19.56 -9.12
C ALA A 97 -16.93 -18.86 -10.33
N ALA A 98 -16.67 -17.53 -10.50
CA ALA A 98 -17.38 -16.70 -11.45
C ALA A 98 -16.46 -15.96 -12.47
N GLY A 99 -15.15 -16.17 -12.38
CA GLY A 99 -14.18 -15.40 -13.17
C GLY A 99 -13.92 -13.99 -12.61
N TRP A 100 -13.11 -13.22 -13.32
CA TRP A 100 -12.79 -11.85 -12.94
C TRP A 100 -14.01 -10.93 -13.15
N PRO A 101 -14.41 -10.13 -12.15
CA PRO A 101 -15.51 -9.19 -12.33
C PRO A 101 -15.10 -8.04 -13.27
N GLY A 102 -16.11 -7.39 -13.85
CA GLY A 102 -15.89 -6.20 -14.69
C GLY A 102 -15.29 -5.01 -13.92
N ASP A 103 -15.69 -4.84 -12.66
CA ASP A 103 -15.07 -3.90 -11.70
C ASP A 103 -14.43 -4.69 -10.55
N LEU A 104 -13.12 -4.57 -10.42
CA LEU A 104 -12.40 -5.24 -9.33
C LEU A 104 -12.81 -4.74 -7.94
N SER A 105 -13.41 -3.56 -7.82
CA SER A 105 -13.90 -3.04 -6.54
C SER A 105 -15.07 -3.84 -5.95
N ASP A 106 -15.68 -4.73 -6.73
CA ASP A 106 -16.71 -5.68 -6.27
C ASP A 106 -16.09 -6.83 -5.44
N LEU A 107 -14.77 -7.00 -5.50
CA LEU A 107 -14.08 -8.06 -4.76
C LEU A 107 -13.86 -7.66 -3.30
N PRO A 108 -13.99 -8.62 -2.36
CA PRO A 108 -13.69 -8.39 -0.95
C PRO A 108 -12.28 -7.83 -0.73
N GLY A 109 -12.18 -6.72 -0.01
CA GLY A 109 -10.88 -6.11 0.31
C GLY A 109 -10.24 -5.28 -0.80
N VAL A 110 -10.89 -5.19 -1.96
CA VAL A 110 -10.43 -4.38 -3.10
C VAL A 110 -11.22 -3.07 -3.12
N GLY A 111 -10.56 -1.97 -2.79
CA GLY A 111 -11.13 -0.63 -2.92
C GLY A 111 -10.82 -0.03 -4.29
N ARG A 112 -11.45 1.11 -4.59
CA ARG A 112 -11.27 1.86 -5.84
C ARG A 112 -9.80 2.04 -6.23
N TYR A 113 -8.95 2.48 -5.30
CA TYR A 113 -7.52 2.63 -5.56
C TYR A 113 -6.88 1.32 -6.04
N THR A 114 -7.11 0.20 -5.30
CA THR A 114 -6.53 -1.10 -5.65
C THR A 114 -7.01 -1.57 -7.03
N ALA A 115 -8.30 -1.39 -7.35
CA ALA A 115 -8.85 -1.70 -8.67
C ALA A 115 -8.18 -0.88 -9.78
N GLU A 116 -8.05 0.43 -9.60
CA GLU A 116 -7.36 1.34 -10.54
C GLU A 116 -5.86 1.00 -10.69
N ALA A 117 -5.17 0.66 -9.58
CA ALA A 117 -3.76 0.29 -9.60
C ALA A 117 -3.50 -1.02 -10.37
N VAL A 118 -4.36 -2.03 -10.17
CA VAL A 118 -4.30 -3.27 -10.93
C VAL A 118 -4.58 -3.01 -12.42
N ALA A 119 -5.62 -2.24 -12.75
CA ALA A 119 -5.95 -1.89 -14.13
C ALA A 119 -4.81 -1.14 -14.83
N ALA A 120 -4.14 -0.22 -14.14
CA ALA A 120 -2.98 0.49 -14.68
C ALA A 120 -1.78 -0.45 -14.91
N GLN A 121 -1.51 -1.36 -13.94
CA GLN A 121 -0.34 -2.22 -13.99
C GLN A 121 -0.46 -3.40 -14.94
N VAL A 122 -1.67 -3.92 -15.13
CA VAL A 122 -1.94 -5.12 -15.91
C VAL A 122 -2.49 -4.79 -17.30
N ASP A 123 -3.56 -3.99 -17.33
CA ASP A 123 -4.31 -3.71 -18.55
C ASP A 123 -3.75 -2.49 -19.31
N GLY A 124 -2.74 -1.81 -18.75
CA GLY A 124 -2.16 -0.60 -19.33
C GLY A 124 -3.12 0.60 -19.34
N ARG A 125 -4.23 0.51 -18.61
CA ARG A 125 -5.22 1.60 -18.53
C ARG A 125 -4.58 2.85 -17.94
N ASP A 126 -4.92 4.00 -18.47
CA ASP A 126 -4.51 5.28 -17.92
C ASP A 126 -5.36 5.66 -16.68
N ALA A 127 -5.49 4.70 -15.76
CA ALA A 127 -6.25 4.85 -14.53
C ALA A 127 -5.54 5.83 -13.58
N PRO A 128 -6.30 6.74 -12.95
CA PRO A 128 -5.73 7.78 -12.09
C PRO A 128 -5.47 7.29 -10.65
N ALA A 129 -4.95 6.09 -10.46
CA ALA A 129 -4.71 5.51 -9.15
C ALA A 129 -3.82 6.42 -8.28
N VAL A 130 -4.45 7.29 -7.48
CA VAL A 130 -3.77 8.28 -6.63
C VAL A 130 -3.79 7.81 -5.18
N GLU A 131 -2.68 7.23 -4.72
CA GLU A 131 -2.47 6.87 -3.33
C GLU A 131 -1.71 7.98 -2.56
N THR A 132 -1.46 7.77 -1.29
CA THR A 132 -0.89 8.78 -0.37
C THR A 132 0.45 9.37 -0.86
N ASN A 133 1.33 8.57 -1.50
CA ASN A 133 2.62 9.07 -2.00
C ASN A 133 2.44 9.92 -3.25
N ILE A 134 1.62 9.46 -4.20
CA ILE A 134 1.29 10.21 -5.41
C ILE A 134 0.56 11.50 -5.05
N ARG A 135 -0.44 11.41 -4.15
CA ARG A 135 -1.18 12.58 -3.67
C ARG A 135 -0.24 13.63 -3.10
N ARG A 136 0.71 13.23 -2.25
CA ARG A 136 1.73 14.12 -1.70
C ARG A 136 2.58 14.79 -2.76
N VAL A 137 3.00 14.02 -3.78
CA VAL A 137 3.80 14.55 -4.89
C VAL A 137 3.05 15.65 -5.62
N VAL A 138 1.80 15.37 -6.04
CA VAL A 138 1.03 16.33 -6.86
C VAL A 138 0.54 17.52 -6.06
N GLU A 139 0.16 17.37 -4.79
CA GLU A 139 -0.24 18.46 -3.92
C GLU A 139 0.93 19.40 -3.60
N ARG A 140 2.14 18.86 -3.36
CA ARG A 140 3.36 19.67 -3.19
C ARG A 140 3.75 20.39 -4.45
N ARG A 141 3.62 19.74 -5.60
CA ARG A 141 3.87 20.39 -6.89
C ARG A 141 2.91 21.54 -7.13
N ALA A 142 1.62 21.36 -6.81
CA ALA A 142 0.59 22.38 -6.92
C ALA A 142 0.64 23.46 -5.81
N GLY A 143 1.36 23.25 -4.72
CA GLY A 143 1.40 24.13 -3.55
C GLY A 143 0.09 24.23 -2.78
N ARG A 144 -0.87 23.33 -3.03
CA ARG A 144 -2.20 23.31 -2.39
C ARG A 144 -2.79 21.92 -2.32
N VAL A 145 -3.83 21.80 -1.50
CA VAL A 145 -4.67 20.60 -1.45
C VAL A 145 -5.48 20.47 -2.72
N LEU A 146 -5.59 19.24 -3.20
CA LEU A 146 -6.32 18.91 -4.41
C LEU A 146 -7.55 18.06 -4.08
N SER A 147 -8.65 18.28 -4.77
CA SER A 147 -9.77 17.34 -4.82
C SER A 147 -9.33 16.03 -5.49
N PRO A 148 -10.06 14.92 -5.36
CA PRO A 148 -9.71 13.67 -6.04
C PRO A 148 -9.56 13.80 -7.55
N SER A 149 -10.42 14.56 -8.22
CA SER A 149 -10.36 14.80 -9.67
C SER A 149 -9.17 15.65 -10.07
N GLU A 150 -8.86 16.70 -9.32
CA GLU A 150 -7.68 17.53 -9.54
C GLU A 150 -6.39 16.73 -9.32
N ALA A 151 -6.32 15.92 -8.28
CA ALA A 151 -5.16 15.05 -8.02
C ALA A 151 -4.94 14.02 -9.15
N ALA A 152 -6.02 13.47 -9.70
CA ALA A 152 -5.96 12.60 -10.87
C ALA A 152 -5.43 13.33 -12.11
N ALA A 153 -5.92 14.55 -12.40
CA ALA A 153 -5.43 15.37 -13.51
C ALA A 153 -3.96 15.75 -13.31
N ALA A 154 -3.60 16.24 -12.11
CA ALA A 154 -2.23 16.61 -11.77
C ALA A 154 -1.26 15.42 -11.83
N SER A 155 -1.71 14.19 -11.55
CA SER A 155 -0.88 13.00 -11.68
C SER A 155 -0.58 12.66 -13.16
N ARG A 156 -1.52 12.89 -14.06
CA ARG A 156 -1.29 12.75 -15.50
C ARG A 156 -0.27 13.76 -16.00
N GLU A 157 -0.45 15.03 -15.62
CA GLU A 157 0.48 16.10 -15.98
C GLU A 157 1.89 15.87 -15.44
N ALA A 158 2.03 15.61 -14.13
CA ALA A 158 3.31 15.39 -13.48
C ALA A 158 4.04 14.15 -14.00
N GLY A 159 3.29 13.14 -14.43
CA GLY A 159 3.84 11.89 -14.95
C GLY A 159 4.15 11.90 -16.45
N HIS A 160 3.74 12.94 -17.22
CA HIS A 160 4.01 13.01 -18.65
C HIS A 160 5.53 12.95 -18.96
N PRO A 161 5.99 12.19 -19.97
CA PRO A 161 5.20 11.49 -21.00
C PRO A 161 4.77 10.05 -20.66
N LEU A 162 5.03 9.58 -19.42
CA LEU A 162 4.66 8.24 -19.00
C LEU A 162 3.13 8.10 -18.91
N THR A 163 2.63 6.90 -19.21
CA THR A 163 1.21 6.56 -19.11
C THR A 163 1.01 5.24 -18.35
N GLY A 164 -0.21 4.95 -17.95
CA GLY A 164 -0.59 3.68 -17.34
C GLY A 164 0.34 3.25 -16.22
N ARG A 165 0.89 2.04 -16.34
CA ARG A 165 1.79 1.43 -15.36
C ARG A 165 3.01 2.28 -15.02
N ASP A 166 3.72 2.74 -16.05
CA ASP A 166 5.01 3.41 -15.83
C ASP A 166 4.81 4.76 -15.13
N ARG A 167 3.74 5.49 -15.47
CA ARG A 167 3.37 6.70 -14.76
C ARG A 167 3.03 6.43 -13.30
N LEU A 168 2.18 5.44 -13.02
CA LEU A 168 1.79 5.05 -11.68
C LEU A 168 3.03 4.73 -10.83
N LEU A 169 3.88 3.83 -11.32
CA LEU A 169 5.04 3.35 -10.59
C LEU A 169 6.12 4.43 -10.42
N ALA A 170 6.35 5.27 -11.43
CA ALA A 170 7.29 6.39 -11.35
C ALA A 170 6.88 7.41 -10.28
N LEU A 171 5.61 7.82 -10.26
CA LEU A 171 5.11 8.76 -9.25
C LEU A 171 5.11 8.16 -7.84
N MET A 172 4.76 6.88 -7.70
CA MET A 172 4.89 6.17 -6.43
C MET A 172 6.33 6.16 -5.93
N ASP A 173 7.29 5.92 -6.81
CA ASP A 173 8.72 5.87 -6.45
C ASP A 173 9.24 7.25 -6.07
N ILE A 174 8.92 8.29 -6.84
CA ILE A 174 9.25 9.68 -6.47
C ILE A 174 8.71 9.98 -5.08
N GLY A 175 7.45 9.62 -4.80
CA GLY A 175 6.84 9.83 -3.49
C GLY A 175 7.51 9.03 -2.37
N ALA A 176 7.97 7.81 -2.65
CA ALA A 176 8.59 6.95 -1.65
C ALA A 176 10.04 7.33 -1.35
N VAL A 177 10.84 7.69 -2.37
CA VAL A 177 12.28 7.86 -2.21
C VAL A 177 12.75 9.31 -2.23
N LEU A 178 12.08 10.21 -2.93
CA LEU A 178 12.46 11.63 -3.05
C LEU A 178 11.51 12.55 -2.30
N CYS A 179 10.24 12.57 -2.65
CA CYS A 179 9.23 13.43 -2.03
C CYS A 179 8.73 12.86 -0.70
N ARG A 180 9.66 12.53 0.22
CA ARG A 180 9.35 11.93 1.53
C ARG A 180 8.57 12.90 2.43
N PRO A 181 7.78 12.39 3.39
CA PRO A 181 6.97 13.24 4.28
C PRO A 181 7.79 14.30 5.03
N ARG A 182 8.93 13.93 5.66
CA ARG A 182 9.68 14.80 6.57
C ARG A 182 10.96 15.41 5.98
N ALA A 183 11.57 14.81 5.00
CA ALA A 183 12.83 15.27 4.42
C ALA A 183 12.82 15.03 2.92
N PRO A 184 12.14 15.87 2.14
CA PRO A 184 12.12 15.72 0.69
C PRO A 184 13.49 16.05 0.11
N ARG A 185 13.89 15.31 -0.91
CA ARG A 185 15.13 15.48 -1.66
C ARG A 185 14.83 16.23 -2.95
N CYS A 186 14.39 17.49 -2.82
CA CYS A 186 13.95 18.30 -3.96
C CYS A 186 15.06 18.46 -5.00
N GLY A 187 16.30 18.66 -4.56
CA GLY A 187 17.48 18.77 -5.41
C GLY A 187 17.71 17.58 -6.38
N GLU A 188 17.18 16.41 -6.10
CA GLU A 188 17.31 15.20 -6.92
C GLU A 188 16.01 14.85 -7.66
N CYS A 189 14.93 15.60 -7.40
CA CYS A 189 13.60 15.28 -7.93
C CYS A 189 13.45 15.71 -9.40
N PRO A 190 13.06 14.80 -10.31
CA PRO A 190 12.84 15.16 -11.71
C PRO A 190 11.66 16.11 -11.91
N LEU A 191 10.78 16.22 -10.91
CA LEU A 191 9.60 17.10 -10.91
C LEU A 191 9.84 18.45 -10.22
N GLU A 192 11.08 18.71 -9.80
CA GLU A 192 11.41 19.99 -9.13
C GLU A 192 11.12 21.20 -10.01
N PRO A 193 11.42 21.21 -11.33
CA PRO A 193 11.00 22.29 -12.19
C PRO A 193 9.48 22.47 -12.20
N GLY A 194 9.02 23.64 -11.77
CA GLY A 194 7.59 23.96 -11.62
C GLY A 194 6.92 23.35 -10.38
N CYS A 195 7.70 22.90 -9.38
CA CYS A 195 7.18 22.45 -8.10
C CYS A 195 7.09 23.63 -7.11
N ALA A 196 5.87 24.05 -6.74
CA ALA A 196 5.65 25.18 -5.84
C ALA A 196 6.34 25.00 -4.48
N THR A 197 6.33 23.78 -3.93
CA THR A 197 7.02 23.49 -2.66
C THR A 197 8.54 23.58 -2.80
N ALA A 198 9.14 23.12 -3.90
CA ALA A 198 10.57 23.25 -4.11
C ALA A 198 10.99 24.71 -4.22
N ALA A 199 10.26 25.49 -5.01
CA ALA A 199 10.51 26.94 -5.15
C ALA A 199 10.41 27.68 -3.81
N ALA A 200 9.43 27.34 -2.97
CA ALA A 200 9.27 27.95 -1.66
C ALA A 200 10.40 27.57 -0.69
N ILE A 201 10.87 26.32 -0.72
CA ILE A 201 12.05 25.88 0.07
C ILE A 201 13.30 26.64 -0.37
N ASP A 202 13.54 26.77 -1.68
CA ASP A 202 14.69 27.47 -2.24
C ASP A 202 14.65 28.98 -1.93
N ALA A 203 13.46 29.57 -1.82
CA ALA A 203 13.26 30.96 -1.38
C ALA A 203 13.42 31.15 0.14
N GLY A 204 13.65 30.09 0.89
CA GLY A 204 13.78 30.15 2.36
C GLY A 204 12.46 30.38 3.08
N ASP A 205 11.30 30.09 2.45
CA ASP A 205 10.00 30.24 3.09
C ASP A 205 9.86 29.27 4.25
N PRO A 206 9.76 29.75 5.49
CA PRO A 206 9.66 28.88 6.68
C PRO A 206 8.39 28.03 6.67
N SER A 207 7.36 28.42 5.91
CA SER A 207 6.12 27.65 5.77
C SER A 207 6.23 26.49 4.79
N ALA A 208 7.29 26.42 4.00
CA ALA A 208 7.53 25.37 2.99
C ALA A 208 8.29 24.15 3.53
N GLY A 209 8.92 24.29 4.69
CA GLY A 209 9.70 23.23 5.34
C GLY A 209 8.86 22.23 6.16
N PRO A 210 9.39 21.06 6.51
CA PRO A 210 8.76 20.19 7.50
C PRO A 210 8.73 20.93 8.84
N ALA A 211 7.56 20.96 9.49
CA ALA A 211 7.45 21.48 10.85
C ALA A 211 8.47 20.73 11.76
N ARG A 212 9.23 21.47 12.54
CA ARG A 212 10.06 20.90 13.61
C ARG A 212 9.14 20.28 14.67
N ALA A 213 9.65 19.33 15.44
CA ALA A 213 8.86 18.74 16.52
C ALA A 213 8.44 19.87 17.50
N GLY A 214 7.12 20.17 17.55
CA GLY A 214 6.56 21.24 18.35
C GLY A 214 6.04 22.47 17.60
N ASP A 215 6.40 22.65 16.33
CA ASP A 215 5.88 23.76 15.51
C ASP A 215 4.48 23.49 14.97
N PRO A 216 3.62 24.51 14.82
CA PRO A 216 2.39 24.38 14.08
C PRO A 216 2.71 23.98 12.62
N PRO A 217 1.84 23.18 11.96
CA PRO A 217 2.11 22.72 10.61
C PRO A 217 2.30 23.90 9.66
N ALA A 218 3.47 23.97 9.05
CA ALA A 218 3.81 24.98 8.08
C ALA A 218 3.04 24.76 6.79
N GLY A 219 2.17 25.71 6.43
CA GLY A 219 1.42 25.80 5.19
C GLY A 219 0.39 24.70 4.89
N PRO A 220 -0.59 24.95 4.02
CA PRO A 220 -1.71 24.05 3.77
C PRO A 220 -1.30 22.71 3.13
N ALA A 221 -0.27 22.67 2.29
CA ALA A 221 0.21 21.44 1.65
C ALA A 221 0.97 20.51 2.62
N TRP A 222 1.56 21.03 3.70
CA TRP A 222 2.26 20.26 4.74
C TRP A 222 1.31 19.83 5.87
N ALA A 223 0.32 20.69 6.21
CA ALA A 223 -0.59 20.48 7.32
C ALA A 223 -1.47 19.24 7.18
N LEU A 224 -1.78 18.84 5.95
CA LEU A 224 -2.72 17.74 5.69
C LEU A 224 -2.08 16.37 5.72
N LEU A 225 -0.80 16.27 5.41
CA LEU A 225 -0.08 15.00 5.36
C LEU A 225 0.49 14.57 6.71
N GLY A 226 0.55 15.48 7.69
CA GLY A 226 1.01 15.21 9.05
C GLY A 226 -0.05 14.64 10.00
N ARG A 227 -1.33 14.69 9.64
CA ARG A 227 -2.45 14.25 10.50
C ARG A 227 -2.80 12.77 10.37
N ARG A 228 -1.86 11.88 10.11
CA ARG A 228 -2.09 10.49 10.49
C ARG A 228 -2.25 10.45 12.00
N ARG A 229 -3.44 10.12 12.48
CA ARG A 229 -3.68 9.78 13.89
C ARG A 229 -2.55 8.84 14.29
N ARG A 230 -1.70 9.28 15.21
CA ARG A 230 -0.60 8.46 15.72
C ARG A 230 -1.24 7.22 16.31
N GLN A 231 -1.01 6.07 15.70
CA GLN A 231 -1.49 4.83 16.32
C GLN A 231 -0.88 4.72 17.72
N PRO A 232 -1.66 4.33 18.73
CA PRO A 232 -1.13 4.05 20.07
C PRO A 232 0.05 3.08 19.98
N ALA A 233 0.93 3.12 20.98
CA ALA A 233 2.03 2.17 21.08
C ALA A 233 1.53 0.74 20.87
N TYR A 234 2.31 -0.09 20.20
CA TYR A 234 1.94 -1.49 19.97
C TYR A 234 2.05 -2.30 21.25
N GLU A 235 3.08 -2.03 22.03
CA GLU A 235 3.38 -2.69 23.29
C GLU A 235 2.29 -2.42 24.32
N GLY A 236 1.78 -3.46 24.99
CA GLY A 236 0.66 -3.41 25.92
C GLY A 236 -0.71 -3.18 25.29
N SER A 237 -0.80 -3.01 23.95
CA SER A 237 -2.08 -2.74 23.29
C SER A 237 -2.91 -4.01 23.08
N PHE A 238 -4.24 -3.85 22.99
CA PHE A 238 -5.14 -4.94 22.58
C PHE A 238 -4.76 -5.56 21.24
N ARG A 239 -4.22 -4.76 20.33
CA ARG A 239 -3.69 -5.20 19.04
C ARG A 239 -2.51 -6.17 19.20
N GLN A 240 -1.66 -5.99 20.21
CA GLN A 240 -0.58 -6.92 20.54
C GLN A 240 -1.14 -8.24 21.05
N ARG A 241 -2.10 -8.20 22.00
CA ARG A 241 -2.76 -9.42 22.52
C ARG A 241 -3.36 -10.27 21.40
N ARG A 242 -4.12 -9.64 20.48
CA ARG A 242 -4.65 -10.32 19.29
C ARG A 242 -3.55 -10.92 18.41
N GLY A 243 -2.44 -10.20 18.23
CA GLY A 243 -1.28 -10.69 17.47
C GLY A 243 -0.63 -11.92 18.10
N GLN A 244 -0.55 -11.96 19.44
CA GLN A 244 -0.01 -13.09 20.20
C GLN A 244 -0.90 -14.33 20.07
N VAL A 245 -2.23 -14.18 20.22
CA VAL A 245 -3.17 -15.29 20.02
C VAL A 245 -3.05 -15.84 18.59
N LEU A 246 -3.04 -15.01 17.56
CA LEU A 246 -2.85 -15.46 16.17
C LEU A 246 -1.50 -16.15 15.96
N ALA A 247 -0.44 -15.70 16.61
CA ALA A 247 0.87 -16.34 16.51
C ALA A 247 0.84 -17.76 17.10
N GLN A 248 0.14 -17.95 18.23
CA GLN A 248 -0.03 -19.26 18.84
C GLN A 248 -0.88 -20.19 17.96
N LEU A 249 -1.98 -19.68 17.39
CA LEU A 249 -2.84 -20.47 16.50
C LEU A 249 -2.17 -20.86 15.18
N ARG A 250 -1.21 -20.06 14.70
CA ARG A 250 -0.37 -20.45 13.54
C ARG A 250 0.57 -21.60 13.85
N ALA A 251 0.96 -21.77 15.09
CA ALA A 251 1.78 -22.91 15.52
C ALA A 251 0.96 -24.19 15.71
N GLY A 252 -0.37 -24.09 15.70
CA GLY A 252 -1.31 -25.20 15.80
C GLY A 252 -2.50 -24.88 16.72
N PRO A 253 -3.50 -25.79 16.75
CA PRO A 253 -4.65 -25.66 17.64
C PRO A 253 -4.24 -25.58 19.11
N ARG A 254 -5.01 -24.84 19.92
CA ARG A 254 -4.75 -24.62 21.35
C ARG A 254 -6.04 -24.70 22.16
N PRO A 255 -5.99 -25.18 23.42
CA PRO A 255 -7.13 -25.02 24.32
C PRO A 255 -7.51 -23.52 24.42
N ALA A 256 -8.79 -23.19 24.28
CA ALA A 256 -9.25 -21.81 24.37
C ALA A 256 -8.93 -21.16 25.74
N ALA A 257 -8.90 -21.97 26.81
CA ALA A 257 -8.56 -21.53 28.15
C ALA A 257 -7.11 -21.04 28.31
N ASP A 258 -6.20 -21.44 27.39
CA ASP A 258 -4.78 -21.05 27.43
C ASP A 258 -4.54 -19.74 26.67
N LEU A 259 -5.57 -19.15 26.07
CA LEU A 259 -5.50 -17.97 25.22
C LEU A 259 -6.15 -16.76 25.92
N ASP A 260 -5.73 -15.55 25.51
CA ASP A 260 -6.42 -14.33 25.93
C ASP A 260 -7.87 -14.34 25.42
N ALA A 261 -8.84 -14.44 26.34
CA ALA A 261 -10.24 -14.66 26.02
C ALA A 261 -10.84 -13.52 25.18
N ASP A 262 -10.56 -12.25 25.52
CA ASP A 262 -11.08 -11.09 24.80
C ASP A 262 -10.50 -11.04 23.38
N ALA A 263 -9.19 -11.28 23.25
CA ALA A 263 -8.53 -11.29 21.97
C ALA A 263 -9.04 -12.44 21.08
N LEU A 264 -9.23 -13.63 21.65
CA LEU A 264 -9.78 -14.78 20.95
C LEU A 264 -11.22 -14.50 20.48
N ALA A 265 -12.09 -14.00 21.34
CA ALA A 265 -13.47 -13.67 20.99
C ALA A 265 -13.53 -12.74 19.76
N THR A 266 -12.75 -11.65 19.78
CA THR A 266 -12.71 -10.73 18.65
C THR A 266 -12.08 -11.32 17.39
N LEU A 267 -11.17 -12.29 17.51
CA LEU A 267 -10.61 -13.01 16.35
C LEU A 267 -11.63 -13.96 15.74
N VAL A 268 -12.47 -14.60 16.56
CA VAL A 268 -13.59 -15.45 16.09
C VAL A 268 -14.63 -14.60 15.37
N GLU A 269 -15.06 -13.46 15.96
CA GLU A 269 -15.97 -12.52 15.30
C GLU A 269 -15.44 -12.05 13.94
N ASP A 270 -14.14 -11.79 13.86
CA ASP A 270 -13.47 -11.41 12.61
C ASP A 270 -13.30 -12.57 11.63
N GLY A 271 -13.62 -13.81 12.03
CA GLY A 271 -13.37 -15.03 11.29
C GLY A 271 -11.89 -15.30 11.02
N LEU A 272 -11.04 -14.91 11.96
CA LEU A 272 -9.59 -15.13 11.95
C LEU A 272 -9.18 -16.28 12.88
N ALA A 273 -10.12 -16.77 13.68
CA ALA A 273 -10.04 -17.98 14.48
C ALA A 273 -11.40 -18.71 14.45
N ALA A 274 -11.39 -19.97 14.73
CA ALA A 274 -12.57 -20.80 14.92
C ALA A 274 -12.46 -21.58 16.24
N LEU A 275 -13.61 -21.91 16.84
CA LEU A 275 -13.70 -22.80 17.98
C LEU A 275 -14.30 -24.12 17.54
N ASP A 276 -13.64 -25.21 17.92
CA ASP A 276 -14.15 -26.57 17.83
C ASP A 276 -14.22 -27.12 19.28
N GLY A 277 -15.39 -27.04 19.87
CA GLY A 277 -15.57 -27.28 21.30
C GLY A 277 -14.73 -26.32 22.14
N LEU A 278 -13.77 -26.86 22.92
CA LEU A 278 -12.86 -26.09 23.77
C LEU A 278 -11.51 -25.78 23.09
N VAL A 279 -11.34 -26.12 21.84
CA VAL A 279 -10.10 -25.90 21.08
C VAL A 279 -10.25 -24.75 20.10
N ALA A 280 -9.35 -23.78 20.17
CA ALA A 280 -9.23 -22.70 19.21
C ALA A 280 -8.23 -23.06 18.13
N GLN A 281 -8.53 -22.71 16.87
CA GLN A 281 -7.70 -22.97 15.71
C GLN A 281 -7.87 -21.90 14.63
N LEU A 282 -7.03 -21.89 13.61
CA LEU A 282 -7.29 -21.09 12.41
C LEU A 282 -8.46 -21.69 11.62
N PRO A 283 -9.29 -20.86 10.95
CA PRO A 283 -10.50 -21.31 10.26
C PRO A 283 -10.23 -22.09 8.98
#